data_5313cc30162fe41433079b6a81c386c4
#
_entry.id   5313cc30162fe41433079b6a81c386c4
#
_cell.length_a   1.000
_cell.length_b   1.000
_cell.length_c   1.000
_cell.angle_alpha   90.00
_cell.angle_beta   90.00
_cell.angle_gamma   90.00
#
_symmetry.space_group_name_H-M   'P 1'
#
loop_
_entity.id
_entity.type
_entity.pdbx_description
1 polymer ?
#
loop_
_entity_poly.entity_id
_entity_poly.type
_entity_poly.pdbx_seq_one_letter_code
_entity_poly.pdbx_strand_id
1 'polypeptide(L)'
;MEKKFVNKKGGCICGAIQFNVTLDELPRVFSCHCIDCRKKIGGIMSIIELRKDAIDINKSLLSTFEHIGGSGNKITKYFCGKCAAPVLTYVERWNKFYLYAGLLDDISILKKSKNIYFEDSHFPFMEISEKNLKT
;
A
#
# COMPACT_ATOMS: atom_id res chain seq x y z
N MET A 1 25.18 -15.71 -3.15
CA MET A 1 23.95 -15.68 -3.93
C MET A 1 23.58 -14.24 -4.25
N GLU A 2 23.53 -13.93 -5.52
CA GLU A 2 23.17 -12.59 -5.94
C GLU A 2 21.67 -12.37 -5.73
N LYS A 3 21.34 -11.24 -5.12
CA LYS A 3 19.94 -10.81 -5.03
C LYS A 3 19.49 -10.36 -6.41
N LYS A 4 18.41 -10.94 -6.91
CA LYS A 4 17.79 -10.47 -8.13
C LYS A 4 16.88 -9.29 -7.81
N PHE A 5 17.18 -8.16 -8.42
CA PHE A 5 16.30 -7.00 -8.34
C PHE A 5 15.29 -7.04 -9.47
N VAL A 6 14.04 -6.78 -9.15
CA VAL A 6 12.96 -6.72 -10.12
C VAL A 6 12.45 -5.29 -10.16
N ASN A 7 12.47 -4.70 -11.35
CA ASN A 7 11.93 -3.35 -11.58
C ASN A 7 10.53 -3.47 -12.15
N LYS A 8 9.58 -2.77 -11.52
CA LYS A 8 8.19 -2.75 -11.96
C LYS A 8 7.69 -1.33 -12.04
N LYS A 9 6.83 -1.07 -13.02
CA LYS A 9 6.22 0.23 -13.25
C LYS A 9 4.77 0.22 -12.82
N GLY A 10 4.26 1.40 -12.52
CA GLY A 10 2.87 1.59 -12.24
C GLY A 10 2.48 3.05 -12.28
N GLY A 11 1.24 3.33 -11.99
CA GLY A 11 0.72 4.68 -11.96
C GLY A 11 -0.75 4.73 -11.62
N CYS A 12 -1.28 5.95 -11.54
CA CYS A 12 -2.70 6.17 -11.26
C CYS A 12 -3.53 6.11 -12.55
N ILE A 13 -4.84 6.05 -12.38
CA ILE A 13 -5.77 5.92 -13.51
C ILE A 13 -5.70 7.08 -14.49
N CYS A 14 -5.44 8.30 -14.05
CA CYS A 14 -5.33 9.45 -14.96
C CYS A 14 -3.95 9.56 -15.63
N GLY A 15 -2.98 8.78 -15.19
CA GLY A 15 -1.63 8.77 -15.74
C GLY A 15 -0.72 9.89 -15.27
N ALA A 16 -1.21 10.83 -14.46
CA ALA A 16 -0.39 11.94 -13.96
C ALA A 16 0.71 11.45 -13.01
N ILE A 17 0.41 10.43 -12.22
CA ILE A 17 1.39 9.80 -11.34
C ILE A 17 1.90 8.54 -12.00
N GLN A 18 3.22 8.47 -12.18
CA GLN A 18 3.90 7.29 -12.69
C GLN A 18 5.09 7.02 -11.79
N PHE A 19 5.40 5.76 -11.58
CA PHE A 19 6.50 5.37 -10.71
C PHE A 19 7.20 4.11 -11.19
N ASN A 20 8.41 3.91 -10.67
CA ASN A 20 9.16 2.67 -10.80
C ASN A 20 9.48 2.17 -9.40
N VAL A 21 9.30 0.88 -9.17
CA VAL A 21 9.71 0.26 -7.90
C VAL A 21 10.79 -0.77 -8.18
N THR A 22 11.75 -0.84 -7.26
CA THR A 22 12.81 -1.83 -7.29
C THR A 22 12.59 -2.80 -6.14
N LEU A 23 12.32 -4.05 -6.48
CA LEU A 23 12.04 -5.09 -5.50
C LEU A 23 13.22 -6.05 -5.43
N ASP A 24 13.75 -6.30 -4.25
CA ASP A 24 14.86 -7.22 -4.05
C ASP A 24 14.40 -8.67 -3.80
N GLU A 25 13.10 -8.85 -3.65
CA GLU A 25 12.46 -10.17 -3.54
C GLU A 25 11.00 -10.04 -3.97
N LEU A 26 10.26 -11.13 -3.95
CA LEU A 26 8.82 -11.07 -4.20
C LEU A 26 8.17 -10.17 -3.15
N PRO A 27 7.29 -9.27 -3.59
CA PRO A 27 6.71 -8.30 -2.67
C PRO A 27 5.86 -8.97 -1.60
N ARG A 28 5.98 -8.44 -0.40
CA ARG A 28 5.09 -8.81 0.70
C ARG A 28 3.80 -8.01 0.52
N VAL A 29 2.73 -8.71 0.22
CA VAL A 29 1.43 -8.09 0.01
C VAL A 29 0.56 -8.28 1.26
N PHE A 30 -0.04 -7.18 1.69
CA PHE A 30 -0.97 -7.20 2.82
C PHE A 30 -2.31 -6.65 2.38
N SER A 31 -3.38 -7.32 2.80
CA SER A 31 -4.74 -6.80 2.65
C SER A 31 -5.22 -6.34 4.02
N CYS A 32 -5.28 -5.03 4.17
CA CYS A 32 -5.58 -4.42 5.47
C CYS A 32 -7.07 -4.10 5.57
N HIS A 33 -7.70 -4.66 6.59
CA HIS A 33 -9.13 -4.50 6.85
C HIS A 33 -9.42 -3.57 8.02
N CYS A 34 -8.41 -2.89 8.55
CA CYS A 34 -8.61 -2.02 9.71
C CYS A 34 -9.53 -0.85 9.37
N ILE A 35 -10.08 -0.23 10.40
CA ILE A 35 -11.03 0.87 10.26
C ILE A 35 -10.46 2.02 9.44
N ASP A 36 -9.22 2.43 9.73
CA ASP A 36 -8.57 3.53 9.02
C ASP A 36 -8.40 3.23 7.54
N CYS A 37 -7.92 2.02 7.22
CA CYS A 37 -7.72 1.61 5.83
C CYS A 37 -9.04 1.51 5.08
N ARG A 38 -10.06 0.92 5.71
CA ARG A 38 -11.40 0.80 5.15
C ARG A 38 -12.01 2.16 4.84
N LYS A 39 -11.91 3.09 5.78
CA LYS A 39 -12.45 4.44 5.58
C LYS A 39 -11.65 5.26 4.60
N LYS A 40 -10.35 4.99 4.47
CA LYS A 40 -9.50 5.72 3.52
C LYS A 40 -9.87 5.42 2.07
N ILE A 41 -10.15 4.17 1.75
CA ILE A 41 -10.39 3.77 0.36
C ILE A 41 -11.82 3.27 0.08
N GLY A 42 -12.63 3.11 1.12
CA GLY A 42 -13.98 2.57 0.96
C GLY A 42 -14.03 1.07 0.69
N GLY A 43 -12.96 0.36 0.98
CA GLY A 43 -12.87 -1.06 0.69
C GLY A 43 -11.70 -1.70 1.41
N ILE A 44 -11.18 -2.78 0.85
CA ILE A 44 -10.03 -3.49 1.38
C ILE A 44 -8.77 -2.89 0.79
N MET A 45 -7.85 -2.45 1.63
CA MET A 45 -6.61 -1.85 1.17
C MET A 45 -5.55 -2.92 0.98
N SER A 46 -5.15 -3.17 -0.27
CA SER A 46 -4.05 -4.08 -0.58
C SER A 46 -2.79 -3.30 -0.84
N ILE A 47 -1.75 -3.59 -0.08
CA ILE A 47 -0.51 -2.81 -0.07
C ILE A 47 0.72 -3.71 -0.14
N ILE A 48 1.80 -3.11 -0.66
CA ILE A 48 3.13 -3.72 -0.68
C ILE A 48 4.04 -2.89 0.20
N GLU A 49 4.75 -3.56 1.09
CA GLU A 49 5.76 -2.91 1.93
C GLU A 49 7.01 -2.61 1.09
N LEU A 50 7.48 -1.36 1.13
CA LEU A 50 8.66 -0.92 0.42
C LEU A 50 9.64 -0.22 1.34
N ARG A 51 10.93 -0.44 1.12
CA ARG A 51 11.95 0.42 1.71
C ARG A 51 11.80 1.82 1.13
N LYS A 52 12.26 2.82 1.88
CA LYS A 52 12.16 4.22 1.49
C LYS A 52 12.78 4.52 0.12
N ASP A 53 13.86 3.84 -0.21
CA ASP A 53 14.61 4.05 -1.45
C ASP A 53 14.16 3.16 -2.61
N ALA A 54 13.13 2.35 -2.40
CA ALA A 54 12.70 1.36 -3.39
C ALA A 54 11.77 1.92 -4.46
N ILE A 55 11.27 3.13 -4.30
CA ILE A 55 10.35 3.74 -5.26
C ILE A 55 10.91 5.04 -5.81
N ASP A 56 10.86 5.16 -7.13
CA ASP A 56 11.19 6.38 -7.86
C ASP A 56 9.87 6.98 -8.38
N ILE A 57 9.48 8.09 -7.79
CA ILE A 57 8.20 8.75 -8.07
C ILE A 57 8.36 10.26 -7.94
N ASN A 58 7.70 11.00 -8.81
CA ASN A 58 7.67 12.45 -8.73
C ASN A 58 6.67 12.91 -7.66
N LYS A 59 7.18 13.17 -6.48
CA LYS A 59 6.36 13.57 -5.33
C LYS A 59 5.68 14.93 -5.49
N SER A 60 6.15 15.79 -6.39
CA SER A 60 5.55 17.10 -6.58
C SER A 60 4.11 17.04 -7.08
N LEU A 61 3.73 15.94 -7.72
CA LEU A 61 2.37 15.73 -8.24
C LEU A 61 1.43 15.06 -7.23
N LEU A 62 1.97 14.68 -6.08
CA LEU A 62 1.19 14.01 -5.04
C LEU A 62 0.62 15.02 -4.06
N SER A 63 -0.64 14.83 -3.70
CA SER A 63 -1.25 15.49 -2.57
C SER A 63 -1.13 14.61 -1.34
N THR A 64 -1.22 15.21 -0.16
CA THR A 64 -1.00 14.48 1.09
C THR A 64 -2.12 14.72 2.08
N PHE A 65 -2.34 13.72 2.92
CA PHE A 65 -3.20 13.80 4.10
C PHE A 65 -2.47 13.14 5.25
N GLU A 66 -2.30 13.84 6.35
CA GLU A 66 -1.64 13.30 7.54
C GLU A 66 -2.65 13.05 8.65
N HIS A 67 -2.47 11.95 9.36
CA HIS A 67 -3.27 11.65 10.54
C HIS A 67 -2.47 10.82 11.53
N ILE A 68 -2.98 10.72 12.73
CA ILE A 68 -2.42 9.83 13.74
C ILE A 68 -3.14 8.50 13.63
N GLY A 69 -2.40 7.43 13.38
CA GLY A 69 -2.96 6.09 13.32
C GLY A 69 -3.32 5.54 14.69
N GLY A 70 -3.96 4.38 14.70
CA GLY A 70 -4.39 3.72 15.93
C GLY A 70 -3.24 3.39 16.90
N SER A 71 -2.02 3.29 16.40
CA SER A 71 -0.83 3.07 17.22
C SER A 71 -0.26 4.34 17.85
N GLY A 72 -0.83 5.51 17.58
CA GLY A 72 -0.34 6.80 18.05
C GLY A 72 0.75 7.41 17.19
N ASN A 73 1.10 6.79 16.08
CA ASN A 73 2.15 7.28 15.19
C ASN A 73 1.58 8.02 13.99
N LYS A 74 2.39 8.95 13.47
CA LYS A 74 2.03 9.74 12.30
C LYS A 74 2.03 8.87 11.05
N ILE A 75 0.96 9.01 10.27
CA ILE A 75 0.79 8.35 8.99
C ILE A 75 0.52 9.42 7.94
N THR A 76 1.26 9.37 6.84
CA THR A 76 1.08 10.27 5.73
C THR A 76 0.55 9.51 4.53
N LYS A 77 -0.61 9.91 4.03
CA LYS A 77 -1.24 9.34 2.85
C LYS A 77 -0.91 10.21 1.64
N TYR A 78 -0.38 9.60 0.60
CA TYR A 78 -0.08 10.26 -0.66
C TYR A 78 -1.06 9.81 -1.72
N PHE A 79 -1.64 10.73 -2.44
CA PHE A 79 -2.61 10.44 -3.49
C PHE A 79 -2.44 11.39 -4.67
N CYS A 80 -2.95 11.00 -5.84
CA CYS A 80 -2.90 11.84 -7.03
C CYS A 80 -3.77 13.07 -6.84
N GLY A 81 -3.21 14.25 -7.06
CA GLY A 81 -3.95 15.50 -6.94
C GLY A 81 -5.00 15.71 -8.02
N LYS A 82 -4.95 14.93 -9.11
CA LYS A 82 -5.91 15.04 -10.21
C LYS A 82 -7.05 14.03 -10.12
N CYS A 83 -6.74 12.74 -9.97
CA CYS A 83 -7.76 11.70 -9.95
C CYS A 83 -8.06 11.16 -8.55
N ALA A 84 -7.36 11.64 -7.53
CA ALA A 84 -7.50 11.23 -6.14
C ALA A 84 -7.15 9.76 -5.87
N ALA A 85 -6.54 9.06 -6.82
CA ALA A 85 -6.13 7.69 -6.61
C ALA A 85 -5.12 7.61 -5.46
N PRO A 86 -5.35 6.76 -4.44
CA PRO A 86 -4.37 6.58 -3.39
C PRO A 86 -3.13 5.89 -3.95
N VAL A 87 -1.94 6.36 -3.58
CA VAL A 87 -0.68 5.87 -4.15
C VAL A 87 0.21 5.23 -3.10
N LEU A 88 0.56 5.98 -2.07
CA LEU A 88 1.49 5.54 -1.04
C LEU A 88 0.98 5.90 0.35
N THR A 89 1.41 5.13 1.31
CA THR A 89 1.30 5.49 2.72
C THR A 89 2.69 5.43 3.34
N TYR A 90 3.08 6.49 4.04
CA TYR A 90 4.31 6.48 4.83
C TYR A 90 3.94 6.30 6.30
N VAL A 91 4.53 5.30 6.92
CA VAL A 91 4.34 5.02 8.35
C VAL A 91 5.63 5.38 9.08
N GLU A 92 5.59 6.45 9.84
CA GLU A 92 6.77 6.99 10.53
C GLU A 92 7.40 5.97 11.49
N ARG A 93 6.57 5.24 12.22
CA ARG A 93 7.03 4.23 13.17
C ARG A 93 8.01 3.22 12.56
N TRP A 94 7.76 2.79 11.33
CA TRP A 94 8.56 1.77 10.66
C TRP A 94 9.48 2.35 9.59
N ASN A 95 9.37 3.65 9.33
CA ASN A 95 10.16 4.34 8.31
C ASN A 95 10.07 3.63 6.96
N LYS A 96 8.87 3.26 6.55
CA LYS A 96 8.61 2.53 5.32
C LYS A 96 7.44 3.11 4.56
N PHE A 97 7.49 2.92 3.24
CA PHE A 97 6.36 3.17 2.36
C PHE A 97 5.54 1.91 2.16
N TYR A 98 4.27 2.10 1.97
CA TYR A 98 3.34 1.06 1.58
C TYR A 98 2.65 1.50 0.31
N LEU A 99 2.93 0.79 -0.79
CA LEU A 99 2.36 1.09 -2.10
C LEU A 99 1.04 0.36 -2.25
N TYR A 100 0.04 1.06 -2.78
CA TYR A 100 -1.22 0.41 -3.13
C TYR A 100 -0.96 -0.54 -4.30
N ALA A 101 -1.13 -1.83 -4.05
CA ALA A 101 -0.67 -2.90 -4.94
C ALA A 101 -1.33 -2.87 -6.32
N GLY A 102 -2.58 -2.44 -6.39
CA GLY A 102 -3.32 -2.36 -7.64
C GLY A 102 -2.83 -1.32 -8.62
N LEU A 103 -1.92 -0.44 -8.21
CA LEU A 103 -1.33 0.56 -9.10
C LEU A 103 -0.21 0.01 -9.98
N LEU A 104 0.28 -1.18 -9.70
CA LEU A 104 1.27 -1.82 -10.55
C LEU A 104 0.64 -2.18 -11.89
N ASP A 105 1.35 -1.93 -12.99
CA ASP A 105 0.87 -2.28 -14.33
C ASP A 105 0.75 -3.79 -14.48
N ASP A 106 1.73 -4.53 -13.94
CA ASP A 106 1.74 -5.97 -13.95
C ASP A 106 1.51 -6.50 -12.53
N ILE A 107 0.30 -6.99 -12.28
CA ILE A 107 -0.07 -7.55 -10.98
C ILE A 107 0.18 -9.05 -10.86
N SER A 108 0.69 -9.68 -11.92
CA SER A 108 0.95 -11.13 -11.92
C SER A 108 2.01 -11.56 -10.92
N ILE A 109 2.85 -10.61 -10.47
CA ILE A 109 3.85 -10.87 -9.43
C ILE A 109 3.27 -10.93 -8.03
N LEU A 110 2.01 -10.50 -7.87
CA LEU A 110 1.34 -10.45 -6.57
C LEU A 110 0.68 -11.81 -6.31
N LYS A 111 1.41 -12.70 -5.68
CA LYS A 111 0.97 -14.10 -5.58
C LYS A 111 0.06 -14.39 -4.40
N LYS A 112 0.33 -13.83 -3.27
CA LYS A 112 -0.42 -14.17 -2.06
C LYS A 112 -0.46 -12.96 -1.15
N SER A 113 -1.64 -12.59 -0.69
CA SER A 113 -1.77 -11.53 0.29
C SER A 113 -2.03 -12.11 1.67
N LYS A 114 -1.52 -11.43 2.67
CA LYS A 114 -1.77 -11.72 4.07
C LYS A 114 -2.84 -10.75 4.56
N ASN A 115 -3.93 -11.29 5.10
CA ASN A 115 -4.98 -10.44 5.66
C ASN A 115 -4.56 -9.92 7.02
N ILE A 116 -4.67 -8.60 7.19
CA ILE A 116 -4.43 -7.91 8.45
C ILE A 116 -5.70 -7.20 8.85
N TYR A 117 -6.21 -7.47 10.02
CA TYR A 117 -7.39 -6.79 10.51
C TYR A 117 -7.44 -6.78 12.02
N PHE A 118 -8.14 -5.80 12.56
CA PHE A 118 -8.51 -5.78 13.96
C PHE A 118 -9.85 -6.48 14.11
N GLU A 119 -10.16 -6.95 15.32
CA GLU A 119 -11.41 -7.63 15.62
C GLU A 119 -12.60 -6.86 15.06
N ASP A 120 -13.50 -7.56 14.42
CA ASP A 120 -14.76 -7.04 13.88
C ASP A 120 -14.63 -5.86 12.91
N SER A 121 -13.40 -5.61 12.41
CA SER A 121 -13.19 -4.50 11.47
C SER A 121 -13.35 -4.90 10.01
N HIS A 122 -13.27 -6.18 9.69
CA HIS A 122 -13.44 -6.65 8.30
C HIS A 122 -14.92 -6.67 7.88
N PHE A 123 -15.16 -6.64 6.60
CA PHE A 123 -16.52 -6.69 6.07
C PHE A 123 -17.18 -8.03 6.43
N PRO A 124 -18.38 -8.03 7.00
CA PRO A 124 -19.03 -9.25 7.44
C PRO A 124 -19.44 -10.18 6.30
N PHE A 125 -19.56 -9.65 5.07
CA PHE A 125 -19.90 -10.46 3.89
C PHE A 125 -18.70 -11.22 3.32
N MET A 126 -17.49 -10.97 3.84
CA MET A 126 -16.28 -11.63 3.35
C MET A 126 -15.92 -12.82 4.19
N GLU A 127 -15.62 -13.94 3.49
CA GLU A 127 -15.00 -15.09 4.12
C GLU A 127 -13.49 -14.91 4.11
N ILE A 128 -12.89 -14.94 5.29
CA ILE A 128 -11.45 -14.90 5.43
C ILE A 128 -10.99 -16.28 5.88
N SER A 129 -10.42 -17.04 4.95
CA SER A 129 -10.01 -18.42 5.20
C SER A 129 -8.77 -18.50 6.09
N GLU A 130 -7.91 -17.49 6.06
CA GLU A 130 -6.77 -17.39 6.95
C GLU A 130 -6.90 -16.11 7.78
N LYS A 131 -7.20 -16.28 9.04
CA LYS A 131 -7.23 -15.18 9.97
C LYS A 131 -5.81 -14.84 10.41
N ASN A 132 -5.19 -14.03 9.61
CA ASN A 132 -3.94 -13.41 10.03
C ASN A 132 -4.27 -12.08 10.66
N LEU A 133 -4.07 -12.09 11.64
CA LEU A 133 -4.13 -11.34 12.79
C LEU A 133 -3.76 -9.90 12.79
N LYS A 134 -4.34 -9.28 13.58
CA LYS A 134 -4.05 -8.15 14.42
C LYS A 134 -2.60 -7.76 14.43
N THR A 135 -2.30 -6.65 14.04
CA THR A 135 -1.00 -6.05 14.32
C THR A 135 -1.10 -5.13 15.52
#